data_ca784a8846797c0d9820c85778aa8637
#
_entry.id   ca784a8846797c0d9820c85778aa8637
#
_cell.length_a   1.000
_cell.length_b   1.000
_cell.length_c   1.000
_cell.angle_alpha   90.00
_cell.angle_beta   90.00
_cell.angle_gamma   90.00
#
_symmetry.space_group_name_H-M   'P 1'
#
loop_
_entity.id
_entity.type
_entity.pdbx_description
1 polymer ?
#
loop_
_entity_poly.entity_id
_entity_poly.type
_entity_poly.pdbx_seq_one_letter_code
_entity_poly.pdbx_strand_id
1 'polypeptide(L)'
;MKISFIIILATSSTVLISGCQGNKPAITKTRDTVLIRDTIQYHPVRINKADGSILPWYSSDLGTSYDTTLMLVWNFWNKIEVDSNGLKYYLNHQVWKPEHDMRGLGGDQINMALSSWTLLYAYTGNRDVVENMKYLADNFLSRSLSDSTDAWPFLPYPYNTDIHSGKYDGDMRNGKGILQPDKAGNFGYELINMFKITGDKKYLKAAIRIGKTLSGKVVTGDSLRSPLPFRVNARTGEPGSFLDNNGSGKKVSQALYTSNWSGTLMLFSELMQIDSTYKLNYTKSFNSILEWMKGFPLKTNKWGPFFEDVPGWSDTQINAITFAMYILKNPDLFPDWQKDVKGIIDWTYKELGNNDYRKYKVEVMNEQTAYRVPGNSHSSRQASVELMYTQLSGDTTYRTNAIRTLNWATYTVANDGRNRYIHDDIWLTDGYGDYVRHYLRAMAAMPELAPSLKNKLLSSTSIVTSIKYEKEAITYSTYDPATDILRLKQKPARITCDGTELKESSNIIPEGFNWKTLSAGGILQVKHSGKKLIIFLQ
;
A
#
# COMPACT_ATOMS: atom_id res chain seq x y z
N MET A 1 67.11 29.64 -19.92
CA MET A 1 68.36 29.29 -19.21
C MET A 1 68.07 28.39 -18.04
N LYS A 2 68.58 27.16 -18.12
CA LYS A 2 68.61 26.07 -17.16
C LYS A 2 67.36 25.73 -16.34
N ILE A 3 66.71 24.67 -16.78
CA ILE A 3 65.71 23.87 -16.13
C ILE A 3 66.44 22.85 -15.23
N SER A 4 66.14 22.82 -13.92
CA SER A 4 66.59 21.75 -12.99
C SER A 4 65.40 20.86 -12.64
N PHE A 5 65.47 19.59 -13.03
CA PHE A 5 64.57 18.54 -12.63
C PHE A 5 64.90 18.09 -11.19
N ILE A 6 63.91 18.06 -10.31
CA ILE A 6 63.97 17.37 -9.04
C ILE A 6 63.09 16.11 -9.14
N ILE A 7 63.76 14.95 -9.05
CA ILE A 7 63.12 13.64 -8.96
C ILE A 7 62.81 13.40 -7.47
N ILE A 8 61.52 13.29 -7.12
CA ILE A 8 61.06 12.85 -5.80
C ILE A 8 60.69 11.37 -5.92
N LEU A 9 61.46 10.51 -5.25
CA LEU A 9 61.11 9.11 -5.04
C LEU A 9 59.92 9.05 -4.05
N ALA A 10 58.79 8.57 -4.52
CA ALA A 10 57.69 8.22 -3.64
C ALA A 10 57.81 6.75 -3.25
N THR A 11 58.07 6.49 -1.96
CA THR A 11 58.00 5.17 -1.34
C THR A 11 56.51 4.80 -1.15
N SER A 12 56.07 3.77 -1.84
CA SER A 12 54.72 3.23 -1.72
C SER A 12 54.61 2.40 -0.45
N SER A 13 53.96 2.94 0.58
CA SER A 13 53.46 2.17 1.74
C SER A 13 52.14 1.51 1.33
N THR A 14 52.15 0.20 1.16
CA THR A 14 50.98 -0.62 0.92
C THR A 14 50.18 -0.74 2.22
N VAL A 15 49.12 0.05 2.36
CA VAL A 15 48.14 -0.18 3.44
C VAL A 15 47.19 -1.26 2.95
N LEU A 16 47.27 -2.42 3.54
CA LEU A 16 46.27 -3.49 3.39
C LEU A 16 44.96 -3.04 4.07
N ILE A 17 44.08 -2.46 3.28
CA ILE A 17 42.67 -2.26 3.67
C ILE A 17 42.00 -3.61 3.50
N SER A 18 41.74 -4.27 4.62
CA SER A 18 40.89 -5.45 4.72
C SER A 18 39.45 -4.99 4.44
N GLY A 19 39.08 -4.94 3.17
CA GLY A 19 37.72 -4.63 2.75
C GLY A 19 36.78 -5.77 3.12
N CYS A 20 35.80 -5.51 3.96
CA CYS A 20 34.62 -6.34 4.08
C CYS A 20 33.98 -6.45 2.69
N GLN A 21 34.22 -7.55 2.01
CA GLN A 21 33.47 -7.94 0.83
C GLN A 21 32.04 -8.20 1.27
N GLY A 22 31.17 -7.20 1.14
CA GLY A 22 29.74 -7.42 1.11
C GLY A 22 29.46 -8.44 0.02
N ASN A 23 28.93 -9.61 0.39
CA ASN A 23 28.49 -10.65 -0.53
C ASN A 23 27.54 -10.02 -1.57
N LYS A 24 28.03 -9.75 -2.77
CA LYS A 24 27.17 -9.49 -3.92
C LYS A 24 26.31 -10.75 -4.09
N PRO A 25 24.97 -10.63 -4.09
CA PRO A 25 24.14 -11.80 -4.27
C PRO A 25 24.49 -12.45 -5.59
N ALA A 26 24.82 -13.73 -5.55
CA ALA A 26 25.11 -14.52 -6.72
C ALA A 26 23.87 -14.57 -7.61
N ILE A 27 23.93 -13.91 -8.77
CA ILE A 27 22.90 -14.01 -9.81
C ILE A 27 22.96 -15.44 -10.34
N THR A 28 22.06 -16.28 -9.86
CA THR A 28 21.93 -17.66 -10.37
C THR A 28 21.47 -17.57 -11.83
N LYS A 29 22.37 -17.85 -12.77
CA LYS A 29 22.04 -18.02 -14.18
C LYS A 29 21.20 -19.29 -14.33
N THR A 30 19.89 -19.17 -14.30
CA THR A 30 19.03 -20.30 -14.68
C THR A 30 19.06 -20.45 -16.20
N ARG A 31 19.00 -21.70 -16.69
CA ARG A 31 19.05 -22.03 -18.13
C ARG A 31 18.00 -21.31 -18.98
N ASP A 32 16.92 -20.83 -18.36
CA ASP A 32 15.74 -20.30 -19.04
C ASP A 32 15.64 -18.75 -19.04
N THR A 33 16.66 -18.06 -18.55
CA THR A 33 16.69 -16.58 -18.47
C THR A 33 17.68 -15.99 -19.46
N VAL A 34 17.27 -14.95 -20.19
CA VAL A 34 18.14 -14.10 -21.01
C VAL A 34 18.12 -12.67 -20.47
N LEU A 35 19.33 -12.09 -20.32
CA LEU A 35 19.49 -10.64 -20.20
C LEU A 35 19.52 -10.06 -21.62
N ILE A 36 18.66 -9.10 -21.89
CA ILE A 36 18.69 -8.36 -23.15
C ILE A 36 19.40 -7.01 -22.94
N ARG A 37 19.77 -6.33 -24.04
CA ARG A 37 20.48 -5.04 -23.96
C ARG A 37 19.63 -3.88 -23.47
N ASP A 38 18.33 -4.10 -23.33
CA ASP A 38 17.39 -3.10 -22.88
C ASP A 38 17.36 -2.98 -21.34
N THR A 39 17.01 -1.81 -20.83
CA THR A 39 16.92 -1.52 -19.40
C THR A 39 15.56 -0.94 -19.06
N ILE A 40 15.05 -1.27 -17.86
CA ILE A 40 13.95 -0.54 -17.21
C ILE A 40 14.56 0.08 -15.96
N GLN A 41 14.47 1.40 -15.87
CA GLN A 41 15.20 2.17 -14.86
C GLN A 41 16.71 1.81 -14.90
N TYR A 42 17.26 1.23 -13.87
CA TYR A 42 18.68 0.90 -13.73
C TYR A 42 18.99 -0.59 -13.88
N HIS A 43 17.98 -1.41 -14.21
CA HIS A 43 18.13 -2.86 -14.28
C HIS A 43 18.05 -3.36 -15.72
N PRO A 44 19.00 -4.20 -16.17
CA PRO A 44 18.88 -4.92 -17.43
C PRO A 44 17.63 -5.80 -17.43
N VAL A 45 16.87 -5.75 -18.50
CA VAL A 45 15.63 -6.52 -18.62
C VAL A 45 15.94 -8.02 -18.75
N ARG A 46 15.26 -8.79 -17.93
CA ARG A 46 15.31 -10.26 -17.94
C ARG A 46 14.03 -10.80 -18.55
N ILE A 47 14.17 -11.71 -19.49
CA ILE A 47 13.05 -12.38 -20.14
C ILE A 47 13.16 -13.90 -20.03
N ASN A 48 12.02 -14.56 -20.05
CA ASN A 48 11.90 -15.98 -20.21
C ASN A 48 12.24 -16.36 -21.66
N LYS A 49 13.17 -17.28 -21.86
CA LYS A 49 13.58 -17.75 -23.20
C LYS A 49 12.46 -18.36 -24.00
N ALA A 50 11.54 -19.04 -23.33
CA ALA A 50 10.51 -19.83 -24.01
C ALA A 50 9.48 -18.94 -24.70
N ASP A 51 9.11 -17.80 -24.07
CA ASP A 51 8.01 -16.98 -24.56
C ASP A 51 8.31 -15.49 -24.66
N GLY A 52 9.50 -15.03 -24.24
CA GLY A 52 9.90 -13.62 -24.24
C GLY A 52 9.21 -12.76 -23.18
N SER A 53 8.48 -13.34 -22.22
CA SER A 53 7.82 -12.60 -21.16
C SER A 53 8.80 -12.09 -20.13
N ILE A 54 8.47 -10.94 -19.51
CA ILE A 54 9.30 -10.30 -18.48
C ILE A 54 9.40 -11.18 -17.22
N LEU A 55 10.61 -11.30 -16.69
CA LEU A 55 10.91 -11.88 -15.38
C LEU A 55 11.33 -10.78 -14.42
N PRO A 56 11.24 -10.98 -13.09
CA PRO A 56 11.72 -9.99 -12.12
C PRO A 56 13.22 -9.73 -12.29
N TRP A 57 13.68 -8.53 -11.95
CA TRP A 57 15.08 -8.16 -12.16
C TRP A 57 16.06 -8.93 -11.27
N TYR A 58 15.65 -9.30 -10.06
CA TYR A 58 16.55 -9.89 -9.06
C TYR A 58 16.82 -11.39 -9.30
N SER A 59 15.75 -12.18 -9.48
CA SER A 59 15.82 -13.64 -9.62
C SER A 59 14.73 -14.15 -10.55
N SER A 60 14.90 -15.33 -11.12
CA SER A 60 13.82 -16.04 -11.85
C SER A 60 12.83 -16.71 -10.91
N ASP A 61 13.21 -16.94 -9.64
CA ASP A 61 12.28 -17.36 -8.60
C ASP A 61 11.46 -16.16 -8.14
N LEU A 62 10.16 -16.19 -8.43
CA LEU A 62 9.25 -15.09 -8.18
C LEU A 62 9.19 -14.74 -6.70
N GLY A 63 9.04 -15.75 -5.85
CA GLY A 63 8.91 -15.55 -4.42
C GLY A 63 10.15 -14.90 -3.79
N THR A 64 11.34 -15.35 -4.18
CA THR A 64 12.60 -14.73 -3.76
C THR A 64 12.69 -13.30 -4.26
N SER A 65 12.30 -13.02 -5.50
CA SER A 65 12.35 -11.66 -6.05
C SER A 65 11.40 -10.71 -5.36
N TYR A 66 10.17 -11.13 -5.13
CA TYR A 66 9.16 -10.28 -4.47
C TYR A 66 9.55 -10.01 -3.02
N ASP A 67 9.95 -11.04 -2.27
CA ASP A 67 10.43 -10.88 -0.89
C ASP A 67 11.65 -9.94 -0.81
N THR A 68 12.64 -10.10 -1.71
CA THR A 68 13.81 -9.22 -1.76
C THR A 68 13.39 -7.78 -2.07
N THR A 69 12.52 -7.58 -3.05
CA THR A 69 12.07 -6.24 -3.45
C THR A 69 11.35 -5.51 -2.32
N LEU A 70 10.42 -6.18 -1.62
CA LEU A 70 9.74 -5.53 -0.48
C LEU A 70 10.73 -5.22 0.66
N MET A 71 11.70 -6.13 0.95
CA MET A 71 12.68 -5.91 2.03
C MET A 71 13.68 -4.80 1.69
N LEU A 72 14.02 -4.60 0.41
CA LEU A 72 14.81 -3.46 -0.02
C LEU A 72 14.07 -2.14 0.24
N VAL A 73 12.80 -2.04 -0.16
CA VAL A 73 11.96 -0.85 0.07
C VAL A 73 11.83 -0.56 1.57
N TRP A 74 11.51 -1.58 2.38
CA TRP A 74 11.43 -1.43 3.83
C TRP A 74 12.74 -0.97 4.45
N ASN A 75 13.86 -1.60 4.08
CA ASN A 75 15.17 -1.27 4.63
C ASN A 75 15.59 0.16 4.30
N PHE A 76 15.30 0.64 3.08
CA PHE A 76 15.53 2.03 2.70
C PHE A 76 14.69 2.96 3.57
N TRP A 77 13.38 2.72 3.66
CA TRP A 77 12.46 3.52 4.45
C TRP A 77 12.87 3.59 5.93
N ASN A 78 13.17 2.45 6.53
CA ASN A 78 13.53 2.38 7.94
C ASN A 78 14.83 3.12 8.27
N LYS A 79 15.77 3.22 7.32
CA LYS A 79 17.07 3.86 7.47
C LYS A 79 17.11 5.32 7.01
N ILE A 80 16.00 5.88 6.55
CA ILE A 80 15.96 7.29 6.14
C ILE A 80 16.42 8.18 7.29
N GLU A 81 17.26 9.16 6.95
CA GLU A 81 17.88 10.10 7.86
C GLU A 81 16.85 11.03 8.51
N VAL A 82 17.24 11.58 9.64
CA VAL A 82 16.52 12.62 10.37
C VAL A 82 17.06 13.99 9.91
N ASP A 83 16.17 14.93 9.64
CA ASP A 83 16.53 16.27 9.24
C ASP A 83 16.85 17.20 10.43
N SER A 84 17.15 18.47 10.13
CA SER A 84 17.43 19.50 11.14
C SER A 84 16.28 19.79 12.11
N ASN A 85 15.04 19.43 11.77
CA ASN A 85 13.87 19.55 12.64
C ASN A 85 13.66 18.32 13.54
N GLY A 86 14.55 17.33 13.47
CA GLY A 86 14.41 16.09 14.21
C GLY A 86 13.39 15.12 13.63
N LEU A 87 13.00 15.31 12.36
CA LEU A 87 12.03 14.46 11.65
C LEU A 87 12.69 13.66 10.55
N LYS A 88 12.27 12.42 10.38
CA LYS A 88 12.66 11.64 9.21
C LYS A 88 12.21 12.36 7.94
N TYR A 89 13.02 12.32 6.89
CA TYR A 89 12.81 13.10 5.68
C TYR A 89 11.41 12.92 5.07
N TYR A 90 10.84 11.73 5.09
CA TYR A 90 9.50 11.49 4.57
C TYR A 90 8.36 12.25 5.30
N LEU A 91 8.60 12.82 6.50
CA LEU A 91 7.62 13.67 7.18
C LEU A 91 7.76 15.16 6.86
N ASN A 92 8.91 15.59 6.40
CA ASN A 92 9.20 17.02 6.23
C ASN A 92 9.73 17.38 4.83
N HIS A 93 10.24 16.39 4.08
CA HIS A 93 10.79 16.56 2.76
C HIS A 93 10.38 15.40 1.87
N GLN A 94 10.68 15.46 0.57
CA GLN A 94 10.72 14.25 -0.25
C GLN A 94 11.73 13.24 0.29
N VAL A 95 11.47 11.98 0.03
CA VAL A 95 12.17 10.84 0.62
C VAL A 95 13.70 10.91 0.47
N TRP A 96 14.23 11.57 -0.57
CA TRP A 96 15.68 11.66 -0.78
C TRP A 96 16.20 12.93 -1.47
N LYS A 97 15.32 13.78 -1.97
CA LYS A 97 15.69 15.04 -2.65
C LYS A 97 14.87 16.19 -2.11
N PRO A 98 15.16 16.66 -0.90
CA PRO A 98 14.38 17.70 -0.23
C PRO A 98 14.34 19.01 -1.01
N GLU A 99 15.31 19.28 -1.88
CA GLU A 99 15.37 20.47 -2.73
C GLU A 99 14.34 20.49 -3.87
N HIS A 100 13.75 19.35 -4.21
CA HIS A 100 12.77 19.25 -5.30
C HIS A 100 11.33 19.35 -4.83
N ASP A 101 11.06 19.02 -3.58
CA ASP A 101 9.73 19.13 -2.97
C ASP A 101 9.86 19.56 -1.53
N MET A 102 9.14 20.60 -1.17
CA MET A 102 9.23 21.21 0.14
C MET A 102 8.18 20.68 1.12
N ARG A 103 7.26 19.87 0.65
CA ARG A 103 6.26 19.21 1.47
C ARG A 103 6.78 17.87 1.99
N GLY A 104 6.22 17.42 3.10
CA GLY A 104 6.35 16.02 3.52
C GLY A 104 5.49 15.08 2.68
N LEU A 105 5.47 13.81 3.02
CA LEU A 105 4.53 12.87 2.44
C LEU A 105 3.10 13.32 2.69
N GLY A 106 2.24 13.18 1.69
CA GLY A 106 0.82 13.43 1.85
C GLY A 106 0.15 12.46 2.83
N GLY A 107 -0.99 12.88 3.37
CA GLY A 107 -1.78 12.05 4.27
C GLY A 107 -2.21 10.72 3.67
N ASP A 108 -2.34 10.65 2.35
CA ASP A 108 -2.56 9.41 1.60
C ASP A 108 -1.38 8.46 1.72
N GLN A 109 -0.14 8.94 1.55
CA GLN A 109 1.07 8.12 1.68
C GLN A 109 1.29 7.61 3.11
N ILE A 110 0.96 8.43 4.12
CA ILE A 110 1.01 8.00 5.53
C ILE A 110 0.00 6.86 5.77
N ASN A 111 -1.23 6.99 5.28
CA ASN A 111 -2.25 5.94 5.39
C ASN A 111 -1.81 4.65 4.68
N MET A 112 -1.24 4.78 3.50
CA MET A 112 -0.74 3.67 2.69
C MET A 112 0.42 2.96 3.38
N ALA A 113 1.35 3.71 4.00
CA ALA A 113 2.44 3.17 4.79
C ALA A 113 1.90 2.40 6.00
N LEU A 114 0.96 2.96 6.78
CA LEU A 114 0.35 2.26 7.92
C LEU A 114 -0.33 0.95 7.48
N SER A 115 -1.10 0.99 6.39
CA SER A 115 -1.73 -0.20 5.81
C SER A 115 -0.70 -1.25 5.36
N SER A 116 0.40 -0.82 4.74
CA SER A 116 1.49 -1.70 4.30
C SER A 116 2.23 -2.32 5.48
N TRP A 117 2.55 -1.52 6.48
CA TRP A 117 3.29 -1.97 7.65
C TRP A 117 2.46 -2.90 8.54
N THR A 118 1.15 -2.77 8.57
CA THR A 118 0.26 -3.75 9.20
C THR A 118 0.45 -5.15 8.60
N LEU A 119 0.51 -5.26 7.28
CA LEU A 119 0.76 -6.53 6.59
C LEU A 119 2.24 -6.97 6.71
N LEU A 120 3.16 -6.02 6.60
CA LEU A 120 4.59 -6.31 6.67
C LEU A 120 5.01 -6.81 8.06
N TYR A 121 4.39 -6.30 9.12
CA TYR A 121 4.62 -6.80 10.48
C TYR A 121 4.23 -8.27 10.60
N ALA A 122 3.05 -8.64 10.14
CA ALA A 122 2.62 -10.04 10.11
C ALA A 122 3.56 -10.93 9.29
N TYR A 123 4.03 -10.43 8.15
CA TYR A 123 4.92 -11.14 7.24
C TYR A 123 6.35 -11.31 7.76
N THR A 124 6.86 -10.33 8.51
CA THR A 124 8.28 -10.32 8.95
C THR A 124 8.49 -10.66 10.43
N GLY A 125 7.52 -10.36 11.28
CA GLY A 125 7.69 -10.39 12.74
C GLY A 125 8.62 -9.30 13.28
N ASN A 126 9.02 -8.33 12.44
CA ASN A 126 9.96 -7.28 12.84
C ASN A 126 9.25 -6.18 13.62
N ARG A 127 9.65 -5.99 14.88
CA ARG A 127 9.09 -4.96 15.78
C ARG A 127 9.37 -3.53 15.30
N ASP A 128 10.48 -3.29 14.58
CA ASP A 128 10.79 -1.97 14.02
C ASP A 128 9.69 -1.46 13.10
N VAL A 129 8.96 -2.38 12.43
CA VAL A 129 7.80 -2.03 11.61
C VAL A 129 6.71 -1.39 12.47
N VAL A 130 6.41 -1.94 13.64
CA VAL A 130 5.42 -1.38 14.57
C VAL A 130 5.89 -0.05 15.16
N GLU A 131 7.19 0.07 15.48
CA GLU A 131 7.73 1.35 15.98
C GLU A 131 7.69 2.43 14.90
N ASN A 132 7.92 2.09 13.63
CA ASN A 132 7.74 3.02 12.52
C ASN A 132 6.27 3.43 12.33
N MET A 133 5.32 2.48 12.47
CA MET A 133 3.89 2.81 12.45
C MET A 133 3.52 3.81 13.55
N LYS A 134 4.00 3.61 14.77
CA LYS A 134 3.80 4.56 15.89
C LYS A 134 4.38 5.92 15.55
N TYR A 135 5.61 5.95 15.02
CA TYR A 135 6.28 7.17 14.63
C TYR A 135 5.46 7.96 13.59
N LEU A 136 4.95 7.30 12.54
CA LEU A 136 4.11 7.92 11.54
C LEU A 136 2.80 8.46 12.15
N ALA A 137 2.07 7.60 12.85
CA ALA A 137 0.77 7.95 13.41
C ALA A 137 0.86 9.06 14.46
N ASP A 138 1.85 9.00 15.37
CA ASP A 138 2.03 9.98 16.45
C ASP A 138 2.42 11.35 15.90
N ASN A 139 3.36 11.40 14.95
CA ASN A 139 3.75 12.66 14.32
C ASN A 139 2.58 13.25 13.52
N PHE A 140 1.85 12.44 12.77
CA PHE A 140 0.73 12.94 11.99
C PHE A 140 -0.41 13.43 12.88
N LEU A 141 -0.74 12.72 13.95
CA LEU A 141 -1.73 13.17 14.94
C LEU A 141 -1.33 14.47 15.67
N SER A 142 -0.06 14.64 16.00
CA SER A 142 0.41 15.82 16.76
C SER A 142 0.60 17.05 15.89
N ARG A 143 0.74 16.90 14.57
CA ARG A 143 1.17 17.97 13.65
C ARG A 143 0.16 18.33 12.57
N SER A 144 -0.95 17.59 12.42
CA SER A 144 -1.82 17.72 11.25
C SER A 144 -3.28 17.96 11.53
N LEU A 145 -3.74 17.94 12.78
CA LEU A 145 -5.18 18.01 13.04
C LEU A 145 -5.72 19.43 12.96
N SER A 146 -6.89 19.58 12.33
CA SER A 146 -7.71 20.79 12.40
C SER A 146 -8.18 21.06 13.83
N ASP A 147 -8.44 22.35 14.13
CA ASP A 147 -8.83 22.80 15.48
C ASP A 147 -10.21 22.24 15.88
N SER A 148 -10.39 22.08 17.19
CA SER A 148 -11.66 21.61 17.77
C SER A 148 -12.83 22.54 17.53
N THR A 149 -12.57 23.82 17.24
CA THR A 149 -13.56 24.86 16.96
C THR A 149 -13.85 25.06 15.48
N ASP A 150 -13.12 24.35 14.62
CA ASP A 150 -13.32 24.41 13.16
C ASP A 150 -14.66 23.78 12.75
N ALA A 151 -15.17 24.17 11.60
CA ALA A 151 -16.37 23.55 11.03
C ALA A 151 -16.17 22.05 10.71
N TRP A 152 -14.91 21.64 10.45
CA TRP A 152 -14.49 20.24 10.29
C TRP A 152 -13.37 19.91 11.28
N PRO A 153 -13.71 19.68 12.56
CA PRO A 153 -12.71 19.50 13.61
C PRO A 153 -12.04 18.13 13.57
N PHE A 154 -10.80 18.04 14.11
CA PHE A 154 -10.05 16.81 14.34
C PHE A 154 -9.71 16.00 13.10
N LEU A 155 -9.81 16.57 11.90
CA LEU A 155 -9.37 15.90 10.68
C LEU A 155 -7.92 16.26 10.35
N PRO A 156 -7.11 15.29 9.87
CA PRO A 156 -5.74 15.57 9.50
C PRO A 156 -5.67 16.38 8.19
N TYR A 157 -4.87 17.41 8.17
CA TYR A 157 -4.46 18.08 6.96
C TYR A 157 -3.57 17.16 6.12
N PRO A 158 -3.75 17.11 4.79
CA PRO A 158 -3.04 16.15 3.94
C PRO A 158 -1.56 16.49 3.73
N TYR A 159 -1.19 17.79 3.75
CA TYR A 159 0.16 18.26 3.44
C TYR A 159 0.59 19.41 4.35
N ASN A 160 1.91 19.62 4.47
CA ASN A 160 2.47 20.88 4.93
C ASN A 160 2.61 21.84 3.74
N THR A 161 2.14 23.07 3.90
CA THR A 161 2.22 24.13 2.87
C THR A 161 3.45 25.01 3.02
N ASP A 162 4.09 25.01 4.19
CA ASP A 162 5.34 25.71 4.45
C ASP A 162 6.54 24.79 4.25
N ILE A 163 7.60 25.35 3.68
CA ILE A 163 8.86 24.67 3.40
C ILE A 163 9.46 24.11 4.70
N HIS A 164 9.68 22.80 4.74
CA HIS A 164 10.40 22.11 5.82
C HIS A 164 9.85 22.41 7.23
N SER A 165 8.58 22.78 7.36
CA SER A 165 7.98 23.08 8.64
C SER A 165 7.70 21.85 9.50
N GLY A 166 7.53 20.69 8.87
CA GLY A 166 7.06 19.46 9.53
C GLY A 166 5.65 19.58 10.11
N LYS A 167 4.95 20.70 9.89
CA LYS A 167 3.57 20.92 10.29
C LYS A 167 2.65 20.82 9.08
N TYR A 168 1.71 19.91 9.16
CA TYR A 168 0.69 19.74 8.14
C TYR A 168 -0.43 20.76 8.40
N ASP A 169 -0.66 21.66 7.48
CA ASP A 169 -1.57 22.79 7.67
C ASP A 169 -2.47 23.07 6.46
N GLY A 170 -2.46 22.21 5.43
CA GLY A 170 -3.35 22.38 4.29
C GLY A 170 -3.11 21.43 3.13
N ASP A 171 -3.77 21.75 2.04
CA ASP A 171 -3.58 21.10 0.73
C ASP A 171 -2.58 21.94 -0.08
N MET A 172 -1.60 21.30 -0.68
CA MET A 172 -0.51 21.94 -1.42
C MET A 172 -1.01 22.92 -2.51
N ARG A 173 -2.08 22.58 -3.22
CA ARG A 173 -2.61 23.39 -4.34
C ARG A 173 -3.60 24.45 -3.89
N ASN A 174 -4.35 24.20 -2.83
CA ASN A 174 -5.38 25.11 -2.34
C ASN A 174 -4.89 25.96 -1.16
N GLY A 175 -3.69 25.70 -0.64
CA GLY A 175 -3.10 26.42 0.47
C GLY A 175 -3.56 25.98 1.85
N LYS A 176 -3.26 26.81 2.85
CA LYS A 176 -3.56 26.53 4.25
C LYS A 176 -5.04 26.36 4.52
N GLY A 177 -5.36 25.46 5.43
CA GLY A 177 -6.71 25.23 5.94
C GLY A 177 -7.55 24.29 5.07
N ILE A 178 -7.01 23.72 3.98
CA ILE A 178 -7.76 22.79 3.13
C ILE A 178 -7.51 21.34 3.54
N LEU A 179 -8.60 20.66 3.88
CA LEU A 179 -8.66 19.23 4.22
C LEU A 179 -9.07 18.38 3.00
N GLN A 180 -8.71 17.11 3.07
CA GLN A 180 -9.19 16.05 2.16
C GLN A 180 -9.91 14.96 2.99
N PRO A 181 -11.25 15.01 3.10
CA PRO A 181 -12.03 14.11 3.95
C PRO A 181 -11.84 12.62 3.63
N ASP A 182 -11.61 12.27 2.38
CA ASP A 182 -11.33 10.91 1.95
C ASP A 182 -10.03 10.36 2.55
N LYS A 183 -8.97 11.18 2.59
CA LYS A 183 -7.69 10.83 3.25
C LYS A 183 -7.87 10.71 4.77
N ALA A 184 -8.66 11.59 5.36
CA ALA A 184 -8.98 11.54 6.78
C ALA A 184 -9.72 10.24 7.16
N GLY A 185 -10.66 9.79 6.34
CA GLY A 185 -11.37 8.53 6.53
C GLY A 185 -10.45 7.32 6.48
N ASN A 186 -9.55 7.29 5.48
CA ASN A 186 -8.53 6.25 5.37
C ASN A 186 -7.62 6.21 6.62
N PHE A 187 -7.15 7.37 7.07
CA PHE A 187 -6.31 7.46 8.26
C PHE A 187 -7.05 6.99 9.51
N GLY A 188 -8.31 7.39 9.68
CA GLY A 188 -9.15 6.93 10.79
C GLY A 188 -9.25 5.41 10.86
N TYR A 189 -9.39 4.73 9.73
CA TYR A 189 -9.38 3.27 9.67
C TYR A 189 -8.02 2.67 10.09
N GLU A 190 -6.92 3.21 9.61
CA GLU A 190 -5.59 2.72 10.00
C GLU A 190 -5.28 2.97 11.48
N LEU A 191 -5.85 4.02 12.09
CA LEU A 191 -5.76 4.23 13.53
C LEU A 191 -6.49 3.14 14.35
N ILE A 192 -7.59 2.57 13.85
CA ILE A 192 -8.23 1.41 14.49
C ILE A 192 -7.29 0.20 14.41
N ASN A 193 -6.65 -0.04 13.28
CA ASN A 193 -5.65 -1.10 13.14
C ASN A 193 -4.46 -0.89 14.10
N MET A 194 -3.99 0.36 14.24
CA MET A 194 -2.97 0.73 15.24
C MET A 194 -3.40 0.42 16.67
N PHE A 195 -4.64 0.74 17.02
CA PHE A 195 -5.20 0.38 18.33
C PHE A 195 -5.21 -1.14 18.53
N LYS A 196 -5.67 -1.90 17.53
CA LYS A 196 -5.71 -3.38 17.61
C LYS A 196 -4.32 -4.00 17.79
N ILE A 197 -3.29 -3.43 17.12
CA ILE A 197 -1.89 -3.91 17.22
C ILE A 197 -1.24 -3.54 18.56
N THR A 198 -1.44 -2.29 19.01
CA THR A 198 -0.67 -1.72 20.12
C THR A 198 -1.40 -1.74 21.47
N GLY A 199 -2.73 -1.82 21.45
CA GLY A 199 -3.59 -1.63 22.62
C GLY A 199 -3.71 -0.16 23.08
N ASP A 200 -3.02 0.79 22.42
CA ASP A 200 -3.00 2.19 22.84
C ASP A 200 -4.30 2.90 22.44
N LYS A 201 -5.08 3.25 23.45
CA LYS A 201 -6.39 3.90 23.29
C LYS A 201 -6.35 5.29 22.67
N LYS A 202 -5.15 5.93 22.55
CA LYS A 202 -5.05 7.24 21.88
C LYS A 202 -5.46 7.14 20.41
N TYR A 203 -5.08 6.04 19.73
CA TYR A 203 -5.42 5.80 18.33
C TYR A 203 -6.92 5.60 18.14
N LEU A 204 -7.53 4.79 19.02
CA LEU A 204 -8.99 4.60 18.98
C LEU A 204 -9.75 5.91 19.24
N LYS A 205 -9.34 6.70 20.22
CA LYS A 205 -9.96 8.02 20.49
C LYS A 205 -9.85 8.95 19.28
N ALA A 206 -8.71 8.98 18.59
CA ALA A 206 -8.53 9.78 17.39
C ALA A 206 -9.43 9.27 16.24
N ALA A 207 -9.48 7.97 15.99
CA ALA A 207 -10.37 7.36 15.00
C ALA A 207 -11.85 7.70 15.24
N ILE A 208 -12.31 7.63 16.50
CA ILE A 208 -13.68 8.00 16.88
C ILE A 208 -13.96 9.49 16.59
N ARG A 209 -13.03 10.41 16.89
CA ARG A 209 -13.20 11.83 16.59
C ARG A 209 -13.31 12.07 15.10
N ILE A 210 -12.41 11.50 14.30
CA ILE A 210 -12.46 11.54 12.83
C ILE A 210 -13.79 11.01 12.32
N GLY A 211 -14.20 9.84 12.78
CA GLY A 211 -15.46 9.20 12.36
C GLY A 211 -16.69 10.04 12.70
N LYS A 212 -16.73 10.67 13.89
CA LYS A 212 -17.83 11.56 14.31
C LYS A 212 -17.90 12.81 13.42
N THR A 213 -16.78 13.43 13.13
CA THR A 213 -16.73 14.59 12.23
C THR A 213 -17.22 14.20 10.83
N LEU A 214 -16.65 13.15 10.24
CA LEU A 214 -17.04 12.72 8.90
C LEU A 214 -18.52 12.34 8.82
N SER A 215 -19.01 11.51 9.74
CA SER A 215 -20.40 11.06 9.72
C SER A 215 -21.41 12.19 9.90
N GLY A 216 -21.05 13.23 10.68
CA GLY A 216 -21.88 14.43 10.84
C GLY A 216 -21.93 15.33 9.62
N LYS A 217 -21.09 15.10 8.61
CA LYS A 217 -20.99 15.91 7.37
C LYS A 217 -21.49 15.20 6.11
N VAL A 218 -21.84 13.93 6.19
CA VAL A 218 -22.37 13.18 5.05
C VAL A 218 -23.71 13.77 4.61
N VAL A 219 -23.81 14.06 3.33
CA VAL A 219 -25.04 14.52 2.65
C VAL A 219 -25.43 13.53 1.56
N THR A 220 -26.61 13.70 0.97
CA THR A 220 -26.98 12.94 -0.23
C THR A 220 -26.11 13.40 -1.39
N GLY A 221 -25.38 12.46 -1.99
CA GLY A 221 -24.60 12.71 -3.20
C GLY A 221 -25.44 12.62 -4.47
N ASP A 222 -24.89 13.11 -5.57
CA ASP A 222 -25.47 13.03 -6.91
C ASP A 222 -24.40 12.77 -7.98
N SER A 223 -24.71 12.98 -9.26
CA SER A 223 -23.75 12.77 -10.36
C SER A 223 -22.60 13.79 -10.43
N LEU A 224 -22.68 14.89 -9.67
CA LEU A 224 -21.71 15.99 -9.66
C LEU A 224 -20.98 16.15 -8.34
N ARG A 225 -21.54 15.61 -7.27
CA ARG A 225 -20.95 15.68 -5.93
C ARG A 225 -21.06 14.36 -5.20
N SER A 226 -19.98 13.97 -4.55
CA SER A 226 -19.97 12.83 -3.63
C SER A 226 -20.62 13.20 -2.27
N PRO A 227 -21.00 12.21 -1.44
CA PRO A 227 -21.62 12.46 -0.14
C PRO A 227 -20.77 13.30 0.83
N LEU A 228 -19.47 13.31 0.63
CA LEU A 228 -18.51 14.21 1.27
C LEU A 228 -17.69 14.91 0.18
N PRO A 229 -17.26 16.16 0.36
CA PRO A 229 -16.45 16.87 -0.63
C PRO A 229 -15.04 16.27 -0.71
N PHE A 230 -14.41 16.38 -1.87
CA PHE A 230 -13.00 15.98 -2.03
C PHE A 230 -12.07 16.91 -1.26
N ARG A 231 -12.35 18.23 -1.30
CA ARG A 231 -11.59 19.27 -0.59
C ARG A 231 -12.51 20.21 0.14
N VAL A 232 -12.16 20.58 1.37
CA VAL A 232 -12.96 21.48 2.20
C VAL A 232 -12.07 22.35 3.07
N ASN A 233 -12.42 23.60 3.24
CA ASN A 233 -11.78 24.46 4.23
C ASN A 233 -12.21 24.01 5.64
N ALA A 234 -11.25 23.66 6.47
CA ALA A 234 -11.52 23.15 7.82
C ALA A 234 -12.35 24.12 8.65
N ARG A 235 -11.97 25.40 8.61
CA ARG A 235 -12.53 26.46 9.47
C ARG A 235 -13.93 26.89 9.03
N THR A 236 -14.13 27.11 7.72
CA THR A 236 -15.40 27.66 7.21
C THR A 236 -16.38 26.61 6.75
N GLY A 237 -15.90 25.41 6.40
CA GLY A 237 -16.71 24.35 5.80
C GLY A 237 -16.97 24.54 4.31
N GLU A 238 -16.47 25.60 3.70
CA GLU A 238 -16.62 25.84 2.26
C GLU A 238 -15.77 24.86 1.43
N PRO A 239 -16.25 24.45 0.25
CA PRO A 239 -15.45 23.61 -0.65
C PRO A 239 -14.13 24.29 -1.03
N GLY A 240 -13.03 23.55 -0.97
CA GLY A 240 -11.72 24.01 -1.42
C GLY A 240 -11.70 24.18 -2.93
N SER A 241 -11.48 25.38 -3.43
CA SER A 241 -11.43 25.63 -4.88
C SER A 241 -10.05 25.37 -5.43
N PHE A 242 -9.98 24.58 -6.48
CA PHE A 242 -8.75 24.40 -7.25
C PHE A 242 -8.50 25.66 -8.11
N LEU A 243 -7.30 26.22 -8.05
CA LEU A 243 -6.91 27.30 -8.95
C LEU A 243 -6.30 26.69 -10.22
N ASP A 244 -6.81 27.10 -11.37
CA ASP A 244 -6.27 26.70 -12.65
C ASP A 244 -4.80 27.15 -12.79
N ASN A 245 -3.91 26.23 -13.11
CA ASN A 245 -2.47 26.48 -13.26
C ASN A 245 -2.09 27.32 -14.49
N ASN A 246 -3.03 27.60 -15.38
CA ASN A 246 -2.75 28.39 -16.59
C ASN A 246 -2.73 29.92 -16.35
N GLY A 247 -2.75 30.36 -15.10
CA GLY A 247 -2.73 31.78 -14.73
C GLY A 247 -4.07 32.50 -14.91
N SER A 248 -5.14 31.80 -15.27
CA SER A 248 -6.47 32.40 -15.47
C SER A 248 -7.16 32.82 -14.17
N GLY A 249 -6.68 32.33 -13.02
CA GLY A 249 -7.32 32.52 -11.72
C GLY A 249 -8.69 31.86 -11.61
N LYS A 250 -9.08 31.03 -12.59
CA LYS A 250 -10.36 30.34 -12.63
C LYS A 250 -10.45 29.28 -11.56
N LYS A 251 -11.47 29.34 -10.73
CA LYS A 251 -11.77 28.27 -9.78
C LYS A 251 -12.38 27.06 -10.50
N VAL A 252 -11.83 25.88 -10.30
CA VAL A 252 -12.33 24.63 -10.86
C VAL A 252 -13.09 23.85 -9.79
N SER A 253 -14.30 23.39 -10.10
CA SER A 253 -15.27 22.82 -9.14
C SER A 253 -15.00 21.36 -8.72
N GLN A 254 -13.80 20.84 -8.89
CA GLN A 254 -13.43 19.45 -8.54
C GLN A 254 -13.47 19.16 -7.04
N ALA A 255 -13.52 20.19 -6.22
CA ALA A 255 -13.59 20.07 -4.77
C ALA A 255 -14.76 19.23 -4.26
N LEU A 256 -15.81 19.01 -5.07
CA LEU A 256 -17.05 18.38 -4.63
C LEU A 256 -17.13 16.87 -4.92
N TYR A 257 -16.25 16.30 -5.74
CA TYR A 257 -16.38 14.92 -6.18
C TYR A 257 -15.07 14.15 -6.02
N THR A 258 -15.15 12.98 -5.39
CA THR A 258 -14.19 11.88 -5.45
C THR A 258 -14.91 10.59 -5.11
N SER A 259 -14.40 9.45 -5.55
CA SER A 259 -14.91 8.13 -5.16
C SER A 259 -13.97 7.36 -4.20
N ASN A 260 -13.00 8.02 -3.60
CA ASN A 260 -12.05 7.39 -2.67
C ASN A 260 -12.65 7.16 -1.27
N TRP A 261 -13.82 6.51 -1.20
CA TRP A 261 -14.53 6.32 0.07
C TRP A 261 -14.38 4.94 0.71
N SER A 262 -13.64 4.02 0.09
CA SER A 262 -13.46 2.66 0.62
C SER A 262 -12.91 2.64 2.05
N GLY A 263 -11.93 3.48 2.37
CA GLY A 263 -11.39 3.58 3.73
C GLY A 263 -12.38 4.19 4.72
N THR A 264 -13.19 5.16 4.31
CA THR A 264 -14.25 5.74 5.15
C THR A 264 -15.36 4.71 5.43
N LEU A 265 -15.72 3.88 4.44
CA LEU A 265 -16.64 2.77 4.64
C LEU A 265 -16.08 1.75 5.64
N MET A 266 -14.80 1.39 5.53
CA MET A 266 -14.15 0.51 6.50
C MET A 266 -14.09 1.13 7.90
N LEU A 267 -13.78 2.43 8.01
CA LEU A 267 -13.81 3.15 9.29
C LEU A 267 -15.19 3.08 9.95
N PHE A 268 -16.26 3.40 9.21
CA PHE A 268 -17.61 3.36 9.78
C PHE A 268 -18.03 1.94 10.15
N SER A 269 -17.67 0.94 9.34
CA SER A 269 -17.93 -0.48 9.66
C SER A 269 -17.33 -0.88 11.01
N GLU A 270 -16.08 -0.52 11.27
CA GLU A 270 -15.40 -0.79 12.53
C GLU A 270 -16.02 0.02 13.69
N LEU A 271 -16.30 1.30 13.48
CA LEU A 271 -16.87 2.16 14.52
C LEU A 271 -18.28 1.75 14.92
N MET A 272 -19.09 1.19 14.01
CA MET A 272 -20.39 0.61 14.34
C MET A 272 -20.31 -0.53 15.37
N GLN A 273 -19.18 -1.23 15.45
CA GLN A 273 -18.94 -2.30 16.42
C GLN A 273 -18.35 -1.77 17.73
N ILE A 274 -17.57 -0.69 17.68
CA ILE A 274 -16.75 -0.22 18.79
C ILE A 274 -17.45 0.92 19.58
N ASP A 275 -18.09 1.88 18.91
CA ASP A 275 -18.75 3.05 19.52
C ASP A 275 -20.28 2.91 19.42
N SER A 276 -20.85 2.14 20.35
CA SER A 276 -22.28 1.88 20.40
C SER A 276 -23.13 3.15 20.56
N THR A 277 -22.58 4.20 21.19
CA THR A 277 -23.31 5.45 21.45
C THR A 277 -23.57 6.27 20.19
N TYR A 278 -22.75 6.09 19.16
CA TYR A 278 -22.86 6.83 17.89
C TYR A 278 -23.16 5.92 16.69
N LYS A 279 -23.44 4.65 16.94
CA LYS A 279 -23.66 3.59 15.95
C LYS A 279 -24.66 3.99 14.86
N LEU A 280 -25.79 4.59 15.22
CA LEU A 280 -26.83 4.96 14.27
C LEU A 280 -26.34 5.97 13.22
N ASN A 281 -25.54 6.94 13.64
CA ASN A 281 -24.96 7.95 12.75
C ASN A 281 -23.97 7.31 11.76
N TYR A 282 -23.10 6.42 12.25
CA TYR A 282 -22.18 5.68 11.38
C TYR A 282 -22.92 4.81 10.38
N THR A 283 -23.98 4.10 10.81
CA THR A 283 -24.82 3.25 9.94
C THR A 283 -25.47 4.08 8.84
N LYS A 284 -26.09 5.21 9.18
CA LYS A 284 -26.71 6.11 8.20
C LYS A 284 -25.68 6.61 7.17
N SER A 285 -24.52 7.04 7.63
CA SER A 285 -23.46 7.58 6.80
C SER A 285 -22.83 6.51 5.91
N PHE A 286 -22.58 5.32 6.47
CA PHE A 286 -22.12 4.15 5.73
C PHE A 286 -23.07 3.81 4.57
N ASN A 287 -24.36 3.69 4.85
CA ASN A 287 -25.36 3.36 3.83
C ASN A 287 -25.45 4.44 2.76
N SER A 288 -25.44 5.72 3.14
CA SER A 288 -25.48 6.83 2.19
C SER A 288 -24.29 6.82 1.22
N ILE A 289 -23.08 6.60 1.73
CA ILE A 289 -21.87 6.52 0.90
C ILE A 289 -21.89 5.25 0.04
N LEU A 290 -22.24 4.10 0.60
CA LEU A 290 -22.27 2.83 -0.13
C LEU A 290 -23.28 2.87 -1.29
N GLU A 291 -24.49 3.36 -1.05
CA GLU A 291 -25.52 3.46 -2.08
C GLU A 291 -25.12 4.47 -3.18
N TRP A 292 -24.46 5.57 -2.81
CA TRP A 292 -23.92 6.49 -3.79
C TRP A 292 -22.81 5.83 -4.64
N MET A 293 -21.89 5.09 -4.01
CA MET A 293 -20.82 4.36 -4.72
C MET A 293 -21.40 3.35 -5.72
N LYS A 294 -22.44 2.61 -5.32
CA LYS A 294 -23.16 1.68 -6.20
C LYS A 294 -23.94 2.38 -7.30
N GLY A 295 -24.56 3.52 -6.96
CA GLY A 295 -25.46 4.24 -7.85
C GLY A 295 -24.78 5.06 -8.94
N PHE A 296 -23.59 5.59 -8.66
CA PHE A 296 -22.90 6.52 -9.55
C PHE A 296 -21.54 5.99 -10.02
N PRO A 297 -20.45 5.93 -9.21
CA PRO A 297 -19.16 5.51 -9.72
C PRO A 297 -19.20 4.13 -10.39
N LEU A 298 -19.79 3.14 -9.73
CA LEU A 298 -19.84 1.77 -10.24
C LEU A 298 -20.63 1.65 -11.56
N LYS A 299 -21.72 2.40 -11.72
CA LYS A 299 -22.55 2.35 -12.94
C LYS A 299 -21.98 3.19 -14.09
N THR A 300 -21.26 4.25 -13.78
CA THR A 300 -20.85 5.24 -14.79
C THR A 300 -19.37 5.20 -15.11
N ASN A 301 -18.57 4.50 -14.28
CA ASN A 301 -17.11 4.54 -14.31
C ASN A 301 -16.52 5.95 -14.17
N LYS A 302 -17.24 6.87 -13.52
CA LYS A 302 -16.74 8.18 -13.13
C LYS A 302 -16.10 8.07 -11.76
N TRP A 303 -14.80 7.82 -11.74
CA TRP A 303 -14.05 7.57 -10.50
C TRP A 303 -13.55 8.86 -9.86
N GLY A 304 -13.33 9.89 -10.68
CA GLY A 304 -12.93 11.22 -10.25
C GLY A 304 -11.52 11.31 -9.69
N PRO A 305 -11.14 12.51 -9.25
CA PRO A 305 -9.79 12.80 -8.79
C PRO A 305 -9.46 12.12 -7.46
N PHE A 306 -8.18 11.79 -7.31
CA PHE A 306 -7.54 11.37 -6.07
C PHE A 306 -6.41 12.34 -5.69
N PHE A 307 -5.67 12.83 -6.70
CA PHE A 307 -4.54 13.72 -6.55
C PHE A 307 -4.97 15.19 -6.58
N GLU A 308 -4.16 16.03 -5.97
CA GLU A 308 -4.38 17.49 -5.90
C GLU A 308 -3.74 18.24 -7.06
N ASP A 309 -2.96 17.58 -7.91
CA ASP A 309 -2.06 18.22 -8.89
C ASP A 309 -2.66 18.41 -10.28
N VAL A 310 -3.81 17.79 -10.57
CA VAL A 310 -4.45 17.88 -11.88
C VAL A 310 -5.61 18.89 -11.86
N PRO A 311 -5.50 19.98 -12.63
CA PRO A 311 -6.64 20.85 -12.87
C PRO A 311 -7.60 20.18 -13.87
N GLY A 312 -8.89 20.22 -13.61
CA GLY A 312 -9.90 19.59 -14.44
C GLY A 312 -10.31 18.21 -13.95
N TRP A 313 -11.15 17.52 -14.71
CA TRP A 313 -11.59 16.18 -14.38
C TRP A 313 -10.51 15.15 -14.70
N SER A 314 -10.27 14.25 -13.79
CA SER A 314 -9.41 13.08 -13.99
C SER A 314 -10.01 11.87 -13.30
N ASP A 315 -10.21 10.80 -14.02
CA ASP A 315 -10.54 9.51 -13.42
C ASP A 315 -9.24 8.77 -13.09
N THR A 316 -9.14 8.28 -11.86
CA THR A 316 -7.90 7.70 -11.33
C THR A 316 -7.99 6.19 -11.15
N GLN A 317 -6.90 5.50 -11.48
CA GLN A 317 -6.75 4.07 -11.27
C GLN A 317 -6.97 3.70 -9.79
N ILE A 318 -6.40 4.49 -8.89
CA ILE A 318 -6.46 4.22 -7.47
C ILE A 318 -7.90 4.19 -6.94
N ASN A 319 -8.76 5.11 -7.34
CA ASN A 319 -10.16 5.14 -6.90
C ASN A 319 -10.90 3.90 -7.39
N ALA A 320 -10.77 3.58 -8.68
CA ALA A 320 -11.43 2.44 -9.32
C ALA A 320 -11.01 1.12 -8.66
N ILE A 321 -9.72 0.84 -8.63
CA ILE A 321 -9.20 -0.46 -8.19
C ILE A 321 -9.26 -0.63 -6.67
N THR A 322 -9.17 0.46 -5.89
CA THR A 322 -9.41 0.37 -4.44
C THR A 322 -10.87 0.02 -4.14
N PHE A 323 -11.81 0.51 -4.95
CA PHE A 323 -13.21 0.10 -4.79
C PHE A 323 -13.45 -1.35 -5.25
N ALA A 324 -12.82 -1.81 -6.34
CA ALA A 324 -12.84 -3.22 -6.73
C ALA A 324 -12.33 -4.13 -5.58
N MET A 325 -11.24 -3.73 -4.92
CA MET A 325 -10.74 -4.44 -3.75
C MET A 325 -11.74 -4.42 -2.58
N TYR A 326 -12.44 -3.30 -2.37
CA TYR A 326 -13.49 -3.21 -1.34
C TYR A 326 -14.63 -4.19 -1.63
N ILE A 327 -15.08 -4.29 -2.89
CA ILE A 327 -16.10 -5.27 -3.32
C ILE A 327 -15.62 -6.69 -3.04
N LEU A 328 -14.38 -7.05 -3.43
CA LEU A 328 -13.80 -8.38 -3.19
C LEU A 328 -13.70 -8.76 -1.70
N LYS A 329 -13.53 -7.78 -0.83
CA LYS A 329 -13.51 -7.99 0.62
C LYS A 329 -14.90 -8.06 1.26
N ASN A 330 -15.93 -7.58 0.56
CA ASN A 330 -17.30 -7.49 1.06
C ASN A 330 -18.30 -7.98 0.00
N PRO A 331 -18.13 -9.18 -0.56
CA PRO A 331 -18.96 -9.66 -1.67
C PRO A 331 -20.44 -9.73 -1.31
N ASP A 332 -20.78 -9.99 -0.05
CA ASP A 332 -22.17 -10.04 0.44
C ASP A 332 -22.91 -8.70 0.29
N LEU A 333 -22.20 -7.58 0.20
CA LEU A 333 -22.79 -6.27 -0.04
C LEU A 333 -23.09 -6.02 -1.53
N PHE A 334 -22.58 -6.86 -2.44
CA PHE A 334 -22.65 -6.68 -3.89
C PHE A 334 -23.12 -7.96 -4.57
N PRO A 335 -24.44 -8.11 -4.83
CA PRO A 335 -24.98 -9.34 -5.42
C PRO A 335 -24.29 -9.76 -6.73
N ASP A 336 -23.90 -8.80 -7.56
CA ASP A 336 -23.23 -9.00 -8.85
C ASP A 336 -21.70 -8.79 -8.77
N TRP A 337 -21.07 -9.00 -7.62
CA TRP A 337 -19.68 -8.65 -7.35
C TRP A 337 -18.68 -9.11 -8.41
N GLN A 338 -18.87 -10.29 -9.01
CA GLN A 338 -17.96 -10.80 -10.07
C GLN A 338 -18.01 -9.91 -11.31
N LYS A 339 -19.23 -9.56 -11.75
CA LYS A 339 -19.47 -8.67 -12.89
C LYS A 339 -18.96 -7.26 -12.60
N ASP A 340 -19.23 -6.75 -11.40
CA ASP A 340 -18.85 -5.41 -10.98
C ASP A 340 -17.32 -5.25 -10.97
N VAL A 341 -16.61 -6.18 -10.31
CA VAL A 341 -15.14 -6.16 -10.25
C VAL A 341 -14.53 -6.34 -11.63
N LYS A 342 -15.05 -7.28 -12.44
CA LYS A 342 -14.59 -7.48 -13.82
C LYS A 342 -14.79 -6.21 -14.65
N GLY A 343 -15.93 -5.56 -14.53
CA GLY A 343 -16.24 -4.31 -15.23
C GLY A 343 -15.28 -3.17 -14.87
N ILE A 344 -14.89 -3.07 -13.58
CA ILE A 344 -13.89 -2.09 -13.15
C ILE A 344 -12.51 -2.41 -13.74
N ILE A 345 -12.08 -3.68 -13.69
CA ILE A 345 -10.80 -4.12 -14.26
C ILE A 345 -10.77 -3.85 -15.77
N ASP A 346 -11.81 -4.25 -16.51
CA ASP A 346 -11.92 -4.01 -17.95
C ASP A 346 -11.86 -2.51 -18.29
N TRP A 347 -12.52 -1.67 -17.48
CA TRP A 347 -12.46 -0.21 -17.61
C TRP A 347 -11.03 0.31 -17.44
N THR A 348 -10.28 -0.17 -16.43
CA THR A 348 -8.90 0.29 -16.22
C THR A 348 -8.00 -0.09 -17.39
N TYR A 349 -8.13 -1.28 -17.96
CA TYR A 349 -7.39 -1.66 -19.17
C TYR A 349 -7.74 -0.76 -20.35
N LYS A 350 -9.02 -0.50 -20.55
CA LYS A 350 -9.50 0.32 -21.66
C LYS A 350 -9.04 1.78 -21.57
N GLU A 351 -9.15 2.40 -20.40
CA GLU A 351 -8.93 3.84 -20.23
C GLU A 351 -7.49 4.16 -19.75
N LEU A 352 -6.85 3.26 -19.02
CA LEU A 352 -5.57 3.49 -18.35
C LEU A 352 -4.48 2.48 -18.74
N GLY A 353 -4.77 1.50 -19.57
CA GLY A 353 -3.77 0.54 -20.06
C GLY A 353 -2.62 1.24 -20.78
N ASN A 354 -1.40 0.81 -20.47
CA ASN A 354 -0.17 1.31 -21.10
C ASN A 354 0.57 0.17 -21.79
N ASN A 355 0.84 0.35 -23.07
CA ASN A 355 1.41 -0.67 -23.95
C ASN A 355 2.92 -0.53 -24.21
N ASP A 356 3.62 0.40 -23.57
CA ASP A 356 5.05 0.68 -23.80
C ASP A 356 5.93 -0.54 -23.53
N TYR A 357 5.43 -1.46 -22.68
CA TYR A 357 6.14 -2.68 -22.31
C TYR A 357 5.58 -3.96 -22.98
N ARG A 358 4.69 -3.82 -23.97
CA ARG A 358 4.09 -4.97 -24.69
C ARG A 358 5.13 -5.88 -25.34
N LYS A 359 6.28 -5.34 -25.74
CA LYS A 359 7.41 -6.14 -26.24
C LYS A 359 7.91 -7.18 -25.24
N TYR A 360 7.65 -7.00 -23.95
CA TYR A 360 7.92 -7.94 -22.86
C TYR A 360 6.66 -8.69 -22.40
N LYS A 361 5.61 -8.65 -23.22
CA LYS A 361 4.31 -9.31 -22.97
C LYS A 361 3.65 -8.88 -21.67
N VAL A 362 3.79 -7.62 -21.28
CA VAL A 362 3.13 -7.00 -20.12
C VAL A 362 2.43 -5.72 -20.53
N GLU A 363 1.24 -5.53 -20.00
CA GLU A 363 0.49 -4.28 -20.04
C GLU A 363 0.40 -3.74 -18.61
N VAL A 364 0.86 -2.50 -18.41
CA VAL A 364 0.89 -1.82 -17.12
C VAL A 364 -0.14 -0.70 -17.08
N MET A 365 -0.35 -0.08 -15.90
CA MET A 365 -1.42 0.89 -15.72
C MET A 365 -0.87 2.30 -15.56
N ASN A 366 -1.42 3.22 -16.35
CA ASN A 366 -1.27 4.65 -16.14
C ASN A 366 -2.00 5.08 -14.86
N GLU A 367 -1.54 6.16 -14.29
CA GLU A 367 -2.03 6.69 -13.02
C GLU A 367 -3.47 7.20 -13.12
N GLN A 368 -3.73 8.01 -14.14
CA GLN A 368 -5.01 8.69 -14.31
C GLN A 368 -5.23 9.14 -15.76
N THR A 369 -6.45 9.49 -16.09
CA THR A 369 -6.81 9.86 -17.48
C THR A 369 -6.19 11.16 -17.95
N ALA A 370 -5.94 12.11 -17.04
CA ALA A 370 -5.30 13.39 -17.35
C ALA A 370 -3.76 13.33 -17.31
N TYR A 371 -3.17 12.30 -16.69
CA TYR A 371 -1.73 12.09 -16.61
C TYR A 371 -1.41 10.63 -16.88
N ARG A 372 -1.07 10.33 -18.15
CA ARG A 372 -0.90 8.96 -18.66
C ARG A 372 0.53 8.47 -18.48
N VAL A 373 0.94 8.31 -17.22
CA VAL A 373 2.24 7.78 -16.83
C VAL A 373 2.04 6.48 -16.08
N PRO A 374 2.76 5.41 -16.44
CA PRO A 374 2.65 4.15 -15.73
C PRO A 374 3.29 4.25 -14.35
N GLY A 375 2.49 4.05 -13.32
CA GLY A 375 2.95 4.04 -11.93
C GLY A 375 3.27 2.63 -11.44
N ASN A 376 4.34 2.50 -10.66
CA ASN A 376 4.74 1.24 -10.05
C ASN A 376 3.69 0.71 -9.06
N SER A 377 3.22 1.56 -8.14
CA SER A 377 2.19 1.17 -7.18
C SER A 377 0.82 1.02 -7.83
N HIS A 378 0.50 1.80 -8.87
CA HIS A 378 -0.73 1.65 -9.64
C HIS A 378 -0.78 0.28 -10.33
N SER A 379 0.30 -0.07 -11.02
CA SER A 379 0.41 -1.36 -11.70
C SER A 379 0.40 -2.54 -10.73
N SER A 380 1.16 -2.47 -9.63
CA SER A 380 1.16 -3.54 -8.62
C SER A 380 -0.17 -3.64 -7.85
N ARG A 381 -0.88 -2.52 -7.63
CA ARG A 381 -2.24 -2.49 -7.07
C ARG A 381 -3.20 -3.23 -7.99
N GLN A 382 -3.18 -2.89 -9.28
CA GLN A 382 -3.98 -3.57 -10.31
C GLN A 382 -3.75 -5.08 -10.25
N ALA A 383 -2.50 -5.52 -10.34
CA ALA A 383 -2.12 -6.92 -10.31
C ALA A 383 -2.59 -7.65 -9.04
N SER A 384 -2.48 -7.01 -7.87
CA SER A 384 -2.93 -7.61 -6.61
C SER A 384 -4.43 -7.86 -6.58
N VAL A 385 -5.23 -6.92 -7.12
CA VAL A 385 -6.70 -7.04 -7.19
C VAL A 385 -7.12 -8.07 -8.22
N GLU A 386 -6.44 -8.17 -9.35
CA GLU A 386 -6.67 -9.21 -10.37
C GLU A 386 -6.42 -10.62 -9.83
N LEU A 387 -5.37 -10.79 -9.01
CA LEU A 387 -5.10 -12.06 -8.35
C LEU A 387 -6.13 -12.38 -7.26
N MET A 388 -6.60 -11.38 -6.50
CA MET A 388 -7.71 -11.56 -5.56
C MET A 388 -9.01 -11.94 -6.29
N TYR A 389 -9.30 -11.30 -7.42
CA TYR A 389 -10.44 -11.66 -8.26
C TYR A 389 -10.34 -13.09 -8.76
N THR A 390 -9.16 -13.49 -9.27
CA THR A 390 -8.90 -14.87 -9.68
C THR A 390 -9.10 -15.87 -8.54
N GLN A 391 -8.61 -15.55 -7.34
CA GLN A 391 -8.76 -16.41 -6.16
C GLN A 391 -10.23 -16.65 -5.79
N LEU A 392 -11.04 -15.60 -5.83
CA LEU A 392 -12.44 -15.67 -5.36
C LEU A 392 -13.41 -16.16 -6.43
N SER A 393 -13.20 -15.77 -7.70
CA SER A 393 -14.10 -16.11 -8.82
C SER A 393 -13.72 -17.40 -9.56
N GLY A 394 -12.45 -17.80 -9.50
CA GLY A 394 -11.88 -18.83 -10.36
C GLY A 394 -11.57 -18.38 -11.78
N ASP A 395 -11.93 -17.15 -12.16
CA ASP A 395 -11.61 -16.59 -13.48
C ASP A 395 -10.13 -16.21 -13.58
N THR A 396 -9.42 -16.82 -14.54
CA THR A 396 -7.97 -16.64 -14.73
C THR A 396 -7.62 -15.64 -15.83
N THR A 397 -8.59 -14.92 -16.38
CA THR A 397 -8.43 -14.00 -17.52
C THR A 397 -7.25 -13.04 -17.33
N TYR A 398 -7.11 -12.44 -16.15
CA TYR A 398 -6.09 -11.42 -15.87
C TYR A 398 -4.82 -11.98 -15.24
N ARG A 399 -4.85 -13.24 -14.74
CA ARG A 399 -3.78 -13.83 -13.92
C ARG A 399 -2.39 -13.72 -14.53
N THR A 400 -2.25 -14.02 -15.81
CA THR A 400 -0.95 -14.01 -16.48
C THR A 400 -0.37 -12.61 -16.58
N ASN A 401 -1.19 -11.61 -16.95
CA ASN A 401 -0.73 -10.22 -16.99
C ASN A 401 -0.45 -9.69 -15.59
N ALA A 402 -1.25 -10.03 -14.59
CA ALA A 402 -1.02 -9.64 -13.20
C ALA A 402 0.37 -10.08 -12.69
N ILE A 403 0.77 -11.32 -12.94
CA ILE A 403 2.11 -11.82 -12.57
C ILE A 403 3.20 -11.05 -13.32
N ARG A 404 3.03 -10.82 -14.62
CA ARG A 404 4.00 -10.06 -15.44
C ARG A 404 4.10 -8.59 -14.99
N THR A 405 2.98 -8.00 -14.58
CA THR A 405 2.93 -6.64 -14.03
C THR A 405 3.68 -6.55 -12.70
N LEU A 406 3.54 -7.53 -11.80
CA LEU A 406 4.37 -7.60 -10.59
C LEU A 406 5.86 -7.76 -10.94
N ASN A 407 6.20 -8.59 -11.94
CA ASN A 407 7.58 -8.73 -12.41
C ASN A 407 8.13 -7.39 -12.93
N TRP A 408 7.36 -6.68 -13.75
CA TRP A 408 7.72 -5.35 -14.25
C TRP A 408 7.92 -4.35 -13.11
N ALA A 409 7.03 -4.31 -12.14
CA ALA A 409 7.11 -3.36 -11.04
C ALA A 409 8.33 -3.60 -10.12
N THR A 410 8.98 -4.79 -10.16
CA THR A 410 10.25 -4.99 -9.44
C THR A 410 11.37 -4.10 -9.98
N TYR A 411 11.34 -3.71 -11.27
CA TYR A 411 12.37 -2.89 -11.90
C TYR A 411 12.40 -1.45 -11.41
N THR A 412 11.34 -0.98 -10.78
CA THR A 412 11.28 0.38 -10.21
C THR A 412 12.02 0.50 -8.89
N VAL A 413 12.43 -0.62 -8.28
CA VAL A 413 13.18 -0.63 -7.03
C VAL A 413 14.67 -0.81 -7.29
N ALA A 414 15.46 0.19 -6.90
CA ALA A 414 16.91 0.16 -7.04
C ALA A 414 17.57 -0.79 -6.01
N ASN A 415 18.86 -1.10 -6.21
CA ASN A 415 19.62 -1.99 -5.31
C ASN A 415 19.70 -1.50 -3.85
N ASP A 416 19.59 -0.19 -3.63
CA ASP A 416 19.59 0.44 -2.31
C ASP A 416 18.18 0.55 -1.68
N GLY A 417 17.16 0.09 -2.39
CA GLY A 417 15.77 0.07 -1.95
C GLY A 417 14.95 1.31 -2.32
N ARG A 418 15.53 2.25 -3.05
CA ARG A 418 14.78 3.38 -3.58
C ARG A 418 13.75 2.91 -4.58
N ASN A 419 12.49 3.25 -4.33
CA ASN A 419 11.39 2.96 -5.24
C ASN A 419 11.17 4.18 -6.14
N ARG A 420 11.35 3.99 -7.45
CA ARG A 420 11.44 5.09 -8.41
C ARG A 420 10.20 5.22 -9.27
N TYR A 421 9.88 6.45 -9.63
CA TYR A 421 8.88 6.71 -10.65
C TYR A 421 9.46 6.48 -12.05
N ILE A 422 8.66 5.96 -12.98
CA ILE A 422 9.19 5.52 -14.29
C ILE A 422 9.72 6.68 -15.15
N HIS A 423 9.02 7.80 -15.16
CA HIS A 423 9.38 8.93 -16.02
C HIS A 423 10.37 9.88 -15.38
N ASP A 424 10.28 10.03 -14.08
CA ASP A 424 11.05 11.01 -13.36
C ASP A 424 11.45 10.46 -11.99
N ASP A 425 12.75 10.21 -11.84
CA ASP A 425 13.30 9.65 -10.61
C ASP A 425 13.38 10.65 -9.46
N ILE A 426 13.04 11.92 -9.69
CA ILE A 426 12.89 12.90 -8.61
C ILE A 426 11.60 12.71 -7.81
N TRP A 427 10.55 12.15 -8.41
CA TRP A 427 9.28 11.86 -7.75
C TRP A 427 9.30 10.49 -7.06
N LEU A 428 9.97 10.42 -5.92
CA LEU A 428 10.20 9.15 -5.23
C LEU A 428 9.16 8.82 -4.17
N THR A 429 8.34 9.78 -3.80
CA THR A 429 7.39 9.61 -2.71
C THR A 429 6.20 8.77 -3.10
N ASP A 430 5.84 8.79 -4.38
CA ASP A 430 4.70 8.05 -4.86
C ASP A 430 4.94 6.54 -4.78
N GLY A 431 4.12 5.90 -4.00
CA GLY A 431 4.06 4.47 -3.91
C GLY A 431 5.02 3.79 -2.95
N TYR A 432 5.86 4.49 -2.18
CA TYR A 432 6.75 3.83 -1.23
C TYR A 432 6.01 2.89 -0.27
N GLY A 433 5.16 3.44 0.56
CA GLY A 433 4.34 2.66 1.46
C GLY A 433 3.34 1.80 0.71
N ASP A 434 2.66 2.37 -0.26
CA ASP A 434 1.61 1.73 -1.05
C ASP A 434 2.10 0.47 -1.78
N TYR A 435 3.27 0.52 -2.38
CA TYR A 435 3.90 -0.54 -3.14
C TYR A 435 3.99 -1.87 -2.39
N VAL A 436 4.43 -1.84 -1.13
CA VAL A 436 4.70 -3.03 -0.32
C VAL A 436 3.43 -3.87 -0.09
N ARG A 437 2.30 -3.24 0.25
CA ARG A 437 1.05 -3.95 0.51
C ARG A 437 0.50 -4.70 -0.70
N HIS A 438 0.82 -4.25 -1.92
CA HIS A 438 0.32 -4.88 -3.12
C HIS A 438 1.00 -6.22 -3.39
N TYR A 439 2.30 -6.32 -3.16
CA TYR A 439 2.99 -7.61 -3.22
C TYR A 439 2.53 -8.56 -2.12
N LEU A 440 2.35 -8.06 -0.89
CA LEU A 440 1.84 -8.89 0.22
C LEU A 440 0.43 -9.41 -0.07
N ARG A 441 -0.46 -8.58 -0.61
CA ARG A 441 -1.81 -8.99 -1.03
C ARG A 441 -1.78 -9.98 -2.21
N ALA A 442 -0.90 -9.75 -3.18
CA ALA A 442 -0.74 -10.66 -4.31
C ALA A 442 -0.27 -12.05 -3.87
N MET A 443 0.72 -12.11 -2.96
CA MET A 443 1.18 -13.38 -2.38
C MET A 443 0.13 -14.02 -1.46
N ALA A 444 -0.73 -13.23 -0.81
CA ALA A 444 -1.86 -13.76 -0.04
C ALA A 444 -2.92 -14.40 -0.94
N ALA A 445 -3.25 -13.73 -2.05
CA ALA A 445 -4.22 -14.22 -3.03
C ALA A 445 -3.67 -15.43 -3.83
N MET A 446 -2.37 -15.48 -4.04
CA MET A 446 -1.69 -16.54 -4.78
C MET A 446 -0.41 -16.98 -4.04
N PRO A 447 -0.54 -17.84 -3.00
CA PRO A 447 0.56 -18.20 -2.11
C PRO A 447 1.75 -18.89 -2.79
N GLU A 448 1.56 -19.41 -4.00
CA GLU A 448 2.63 -19.97 -4.85
C GLU A 448 3.66 -18.89 -5.25
N LEU A 449 3.28 -17.61 -5.24
CA LEU A 449 4.16 -16.47 -5.51
C LEU A 449 5.02 -16.06 -4.30
N ALA A 450 4.77 -16.63 -3.14
CA ALA A 450 5.55 -16.35 -1.93
C ALA A 450 6.82 -17.21 -1.87
N PRO A 451 7.88 -16.76 -1.14
CA PRO A 451 9.16 -17.46 -1.10
C PRO A 451 9.04 -18.87 -0.53
N SER A 452 9.47 -19.87 -1.31
CA SER A 452 9.38 -21.30 -0.95
C SER A 452 10.33 -21.70 0.18
N LEU A 453 11.43 -20.96 0.36
CA LEU A 453 12.47 -21.24 1.35
C LEU A 453 12.30 -20.45 2.66
N LYS A 454 11.18 -19.78 2.86
CA LYS A 454 10.86 -19.00 4.08
C LYS A 454 9.48 -19.37 4.60
N ASN A 455 9.33 -19.39 5.93
CA ASN A 455 8.04 -19.52 6.56
C ASN A 455 7.43 -18.12 6.71
N LYS A 456 6.23 -17.89 6.19
CA LYS A 456 5.58 -16.59 6.15
C LYS A 456 4.08 -16.68 6.39
N LEU A 457 3.55 -15.86 7.28
CA LEU A 457 2.13 -15.57 7.34
C LEU A 457 1.81 -14.56 6.23
N LEU A 458 0.98 -14.97 5.28
CA LEU A 458 0.65 -14.18 4.09
C LEU A 458 -0.61 -13.35 4.29
N SER A 459 -1.59 -13.90 5.00
CA SER A 459 -2.82 -13.18 5.34
C SER A 459 -3.45 -13.72 6.60
N SER A 460 -4.22 -12.86 7.25
CA SER A 460 -5.17 -13.19 8.31
C SER A 460 -6.43 -12.36 8.09
N THR A 461 -7.59 -12.91 8.40
CA THR A 461 -8.85 -12.16 8.38
C THR A 461 -9.01 -11.22 9.57
N SER A 462 -8.09 -11.30 10.55
CA SER A 462 -8.00 -10.40 11.71
C SER A 462 -6.64 -9.73 11.78
N ILE A 463 -6.51 -8.71 12.62
CA ILE A 463 -5.23 -8.02 12.84
C ILE A 463 -4.31 -8.90 13.67
N VAL A 464 -3.09 -9.11 13.18
CA VAL A 464 -2.03 -9.81 13.91
C VAL A 464 -1.43 -8.87 14.96
N THR A 465 -1.59 -9.23 16.23
CA THR A 465 -1.14 -8.41 17.36
C THR A 465 0.27 -8.73 17.82
N SER A 466 0.70 -9.97 17.59
CA SER A 466 2.09 -10.41 17.83
C SER A 466 2.43 -11.56 16.90
N ILE A 467 3.70 -11.64 16.47
CA ILE A 467 4.21 -12.78 15.72
C ILE A 467 5.71 -12.95 15.92
N LYS A 468 6.14 -14.22 16.03
CA LYS A 468 7.56 -14.63 16.09
C LYS A 468 7.79 -15.82 15.18
N TYR A 469 8.84 -15.74 14.37
CA TYR A 469 9.34 -16.83 13.53
C TYR A 469 10.60 -17.40 14.17
N GLU A 470 10.48 -18.56 14.79
CA GLU A 470 11.58 -19.30 15.40
C GLU A 470 11.93 -20.54 14.55
N LYS A 471 13.04 -21.18 14.85
CA LYS A 471 13.50 -22.35 14.09
C LYS A 471 12.50 -23.50 14.16
N GLU A 472 11.91 -23.71 15.32
CA GLU A 472 11.07 -24.87 15.64
C GLU A 472 9.58 -24.53 15.71
N ALA A 473 9.22 -23.26 15.71
CA ALA A 473 7.84 -22.84 15.79
C ALA A 473 7.58 -21.45 15.19
N ILE A 474 6.34 -21.23 14.78
CA ILE A 474 5.79 -19.90 14.52
C ILE A 474 4.73 -19.66 15.60
N THR A 475 4.93 -18.63 16.39
CA THR A 475 3.96 -18.23 17.42
C THR A 475 3.37 -16.89 17.05
N TYR A 476 2.04 -16.78 16.98
CA TYR A 476 1.39 -15.50 16.73
C TYR A 476 0.04 -15.38 17.43
N SER A 477 -0.42 -14.14 17.52
CA SER A 477 -1.75 -13.84 18.08
C SER A 477 -2.50 -12.89 17.17
N THR A 478 -3.83 -13.06 17.10
CA THR A 478 -4.75 -12.20 16.38
C THR A 478 -5.66 -11.44 17.35
N TYR A 479 -6.21 -10.31 16.91
CA TYR A 479 -7.12 -9.50 17.72
C TYR A 479 -8.46 -10.22 17.93
N ASP A 480 -9.01 -10.78 16.87
CA ASP A 480 -10.25 -11.57 16.84
C ASP A 480 -9.98 -12.98 16.26
N PRO A 481 -10.91 -13.94 16.36
CA PRO A 481 -10.90 -15.18 15.62
C PRO A 481 -10.63 -14.95 14.12
N ALA A 482 -9.89 -15.87 13.48
CA ALA A 482 -9.46 -15.64 12.12
C ALA A 482 -9.36 -16.90 11.26
N THR A 483 -9.25 -16.65 9.97
CA THR A 483 -8.74 -17.59 8.98
C THR A 483 -7.43 -17.04 8.42
N ASP A 484 -6.39 -17.85 8.51
CA ASP A 484 -5.01 -17.45 8.19
C ASP A 484 -4.47 -18.29 7.04
N ILE A 485 -3.62 -17.68 6.22
CA ILE A 485 -2.89 -18.36 5.13
C ILE A 485 -1.41 -18.17 5.35
N LEU A 486 -0.68 -19.27 5.40
CA LEU A 486 0.78 -19.28 5.53
C LEU A 486 1.42 -20.02 4.35
N ARG A 487 2.59 -19.53 3.95
CA ARG A 487 3.53 -20.25 3.11
C ARG A 487 4.61 -20.85 4.00
N LEU A 488 4.76 -22.18 3.99
CA LEU A 488 5.72 -22.88 4.85
C LEU A 488 6.68 -23.73 4.02
N LYS A 489 7.92 -23.89 4.52
CA LYS A 489 8.93 -24.74 3.90
C LYS A 489 8.56 -26.22 3.94
N GLN A 490 7.79 -26.63 4.93
CA GLN A 490 7.40 -28.01 5.18
C GLN A 490 6.05 -28.06 5.93
N LYS A 491 5.40 -29.22 5.88
CA LYS A 491 4.18 -29.46 6.64
C LYS A 491 4.48 -29.33 8.14
N PRO A 492 3.64 -28.62 8.92
CA PRO A 492 3.80 -28.54 10.36
C PRO A 492 3.58 -29.90 11.03
N ALA A 493 4.30 -30.16 12.12
CA ALA A 493 4.10 -31.36 12.92
C ALA A 493 2.80 -31.30 13.72
N ARG A 494 2.48 -30.12 14.24
CA ARG A 494 1.31 -29.89 15.09
C ARG A 494 0.95 -28.41 15.07
N ILE A 495 -0.34 -28.10 15.28
CA ILE A 495 -0.85 -26.72 15.44
C ILE A 495 -1.71 -26.68 16.67
N THR A 496 -1.52 -25.67 17.53
CA THR A 496 -2.38 -25.42 18.69
C THR A 496 -2.95 -24.01 18.64
N CYS A 497 -4.19 -23.87 19.12
CA CYS A 497 -4.85 -22.60 19.37
C CYS A 497 -5.24 -22.51 20.86
N ASP A 498 -4.73 -21.49 21.56
CA ASP A 498 -4.89 -21.32 23.02
C ASP A 498 -4.61 -22.62 23.82
N GLY A 499 -3.62 -23.40 23.39
CA GLY A 499 -3.20 -24.67 23.98
C GLY A 499 -3.96 -25.91 23.49
N THR A 500 -5.09 -25.76 22.79
CA THR A 500 -5.86 -26.86 22.21
C THR A 500 -5.32 -27.23 20.83
N GLU A 501 -5.11 -28.51 20.57
CA GLU A 501 -4.62 -28.98 19.27
C GLU A 501 -5.70 -28.90 18.19
N LEU A 502 -5.36 -28.26 17.08
CA LEU A 502 -6.22 -28.21 15.90
C LEU A 502 -6.02 -29.44 15.02
N LYS A 503 -7.11 -29.94 14.43
CA LYS A 503 -7.11 -31.12 13.56
C LYS A 503 -6.98 -30.71 12.08
N GLU A 504 -6.26 -31.53 11.33
CA GLU A 504 -6.22 -31.42 9.88
C GLU A 504 -7.55 -31.89 9.27
N SER A 505 -8.10 -31.09 8.36
CA SER A 505 -9.35 -31.40 7.67
C SER A 505 -9.40 -30.71 6.32
N SER A 506 -9.94 -31.38 5.31
CA SER A 506 -10.25 -30.78 4.01
C SER A 506 -11.40 -29.77 4.10
N ASN A 507 -12.27 -29.93 5.12
CA ASN A 507 -13.37 -29.00 5.43
C ASN A 507 -13.16 -28.45 6.84
N ILE A 508 -12.67 -27.23 6.94
CA ILE A 508 -12.31 -26.57 8.21
C ILE A 508 -13.56 -25.92 8.82
N ILE A 509 -14.38 -26.69 9.51
CA ILE A 509 -15.59 -26.22 10.20
C ILE A 509 -15.72 -26.95 11.53
N PRO A 510 -15.87 -26.22 12.69
CA PRO A 510 -15.81 -24.75 12.85
C PRO A 510 -14.37 -24.23 12.84
N GLU A 511 -13.37 -25.04 13.21
CA GLU A 511 -11.94 -24.72 13.30
C GLU A 511 -11.08 -25.91 12.91
N GLY A 512 -9.81 -25.66 12.59
CA GLY A 512 -8.86 -26.68 12.16
C GLY A 512 -7.86 -26.12 11.15
N PHE A 513 -7.17 -26.99 10.44
CA PHE A 513 -6.26 -26.58 9.38
C PHE A 513 -6.31 -27.50 8.18
N ASN A 514 -5.87 -26.97 7.05
CA ASN A 514 -5.65 -27.70 5.80
C ASN A 514 -4.22 -27.48 5.29
N TRP A 515 -3.60 -28.52 4.76
CA TRP A 515 -2.28 -28.47 4.15
C TRP A 515 -2.33 -28.84 2.68
N LYS A 516 -1.90 -27.92 1.81
CA LYS A 516 -1.71 -28.15 0.37
C LYS A 516 -0.22 -28.21 0.06
N THR A 517 0.28 -29.41 -0.28
CA THR A 517 1.68 -29.60 -0.69
C THR A 517 1.94 -28.91 -2.05
N LEU A 518 3.08 -28.25 -2.18
CA LEU A 518 3.59 -27.68 -3.42
C LEU A 518 4.90 -28.38 -3.81
N SER A 519 5.46 -28.02 -4.98
CA SER A 519 6.77 -28.56 -5.44
C SER A 519 7.90 -28.32 -4.45
N ALA A 520 7.81 -27.25 -3.66
CA ALA A 520 8.70 -26.97 -2.54
C ALA A 520 7.85 -26.41 -1.38
N GLY A 521 7.83 -27.14 -0.24
CA GLY A 521 7.00 -26.80 0.91
C GLY A 521 5.50 -26.87 0.62
N GLY A 522 4.71 -25.93 1.16
CA GLY A 522 3.27 -25.92 0.93
C GLY A 522 2.56 -24.70 1.48
N ILE A 523 1.24 -24.74 1.37
CA ILE A 523 0.31 -23.71 1.85
C ILE A 523 -0.45 -24.29 3.02
N LEU A 524 -0.42 -23.59 4.13
CA LEU A 524 -1.21 -23.90 5.31
C LEU A 524 -2.35 -22.90 5.42
N GLN A 525 -3.57 -23.39 5.49
CA GLN A 525 -4.74 -22.61 5.87
C GLN A 525 -5.16 -23.02 7.28
N VAL A 526 -5.34 -22.08 8.17
CA VAL A 526 -5.79 -22.31 9.56
C VAL A 526 -7.03 -21.49 9.82
N LYS A 527 -8.06 -22.09 10.39
CA LYS A 527 -9.23 -21.39 10.93
C LYS A 527 -9.31 -21.66 12.42
N HIS A 528 -9.48 -20.61 13.21
CA HIS A 528 -9.44 -20.70 14.65
C HIS A 528 -10.42 -19.75 15.34
N SER A 529 -10.93 -20.16 16.49
CA SER A 529 -11.84 -19.39 17.35
C SER A 529 -11.11 -18.69 18.51
N GLY A 530 -9.92 -19.16 18.88
CA GLY A 530 -9.05 -18.53 19.89
C GLY A 530 -8.14 -17.46 19.29
N LYS A 531 -7.22 -16.95 20.12
CA LYS A 531 -6.38 -15.81 19.74
C LYS A 531 -4.91 -16.16 19.53
N LYS A 532 -4.36 -17.12 20.28
CA LYS A 532 -2.93 -17.45 20.25
C LYS A 532 -2.69 -18.77 19.53
N LEU A 533 -1.93 -18.72 18.47
CA LEU A 533 -1.53 -19.90 17.69
C LEU A 533 -0.07 -20.23 17.85
N ILE A 534 0.23 -21.54 17.90
CA ILE A 534 1.58 -22.07 17.83
C ILE A 534 1.59 -23.14 16.74
N ILE A 535 2.40 -22.92 15.72
CA ILE A 535 2.63 -23.86 14.62
C ILE A 535 3.98 -24.48 14.85
N PHE A 536 4.03 -25.74 15.26
CA PHE A 536 5.25 -26.48 15.48
C PHE A 536 5.81 -27.01 14.16
N LEU A 537 7.06 -26.70 13.91
CA LEU A 537 7.82 -27.11 12.73
C LEU A 537 8.68 -28.31 13.09
N GLN A 538 8.91 -29.20 12.13
CA GLN A 538 9.82 -30.35 12.34
C GLN A 538 11.28 -29.92 12.28
#